data_a3e06aa36a23cba4414d36639665f991
#
_entry.id   a3e06aa36a23cba4414d36639665f991
#
_cell.length_a   1.000
_cell.length_b   1.000
_cell.length_c   1.000
_cell.angle_alpha   90.00
_cell.angle_beta   90.00
_cell.angle_gamma   90.00
#
_symmetry.space_group_name_H-M   'P 1'
#
loop_
_entity.id
_entity.type
_entity.pdbx_description
1 polymer ?
#
loop_
_entity_poly.entity_id
_entity_poly.type
_entity_poly.pdbx_seq_one_letter_code
_entity_poly.pdbx_strand_id
1 'polypeptide(L)'
;TAQRRDLSKPDIAFGCVNELKASGIRIPEDMAVITCDDFPFSKIIEPQLSVVNLDMYDMGEQAAKVVLRRIRTPQYLVQSQTTLPILIERQSTKKLP
;
A
#
# COMPACT_ATOMS: atom_id res chain seq x y z
N THR A 1 21.78 7.36 -11.03
CA THR A 1 21.34 7.76 -10.82
C THR A 1 20.55 7.94 -9.88
N ALA A 2 20.74 8.34 -9.58
CA ALA A 2 20.18 8.43 -8.78
C ALA A 2 19.04 8.38 -8.57
N GLN A 3 18.92 8.36 -8.87
CA GLN A 3 18.00 8.34 -8.74
C GLN A 3 17.36 7.67 -8.22
N ARG A 4 17.51 7.32 -7.88
CA ARG A 4 16.94 6.72 -7.38
C ARG A 4 16.45 6.86 -6.54
N ARG A 5 16.65 7.16 -6.43
CA ARG A 5 16.04 7.35 -5.71
C ARG A 5 15.37 6.68 -4.98
N ASP A 6 15.25 6.77 -4.51
CA ASP A 6 14.29 6.38 -3.70
C ASP A 6 13.14 5.93 -4.50
N LEU A 7 13.03 4.68 -4.65
CA LEU A 7 11.91 4.11 -5.34
C LEU A 7 10.75 4.01 -4.40
N SER A 8 9.77 4.85 -4.58
CA SER A 8 8.53 4.72 -3.84
C SER A 8 7.83 3.46 -4.30
N LYS A 9 6.94 2.96 -3.47
CA LYS A 9 6.17 1.76 -3.80
C LYS A 9 5.36 1.88 -5.07
N PRO A 10 4.77 3.07 -5.38
CA PRO A 10 4.09 3.23 -6.66
C PRO A 10 4.99 3.01 -7.85
N ASP A 11 6.25 3.47 -7.76
CA ASP A 11 7.19 3.29 -8.86
C ASP A 11 7.52 1.82 -9.07
N ILE A 12 7.68 1.07 -7.98
CA ILE A 12 7.95 -0.35 -8.08
C ILE A 12 6.80 -1.08 -8.76
N ALA A 13 5.57 -0.81 -8.32
CA ALA A 13 4.41 -1.45 -8.90
C ALA A 13 4.22 -1.10 -10.37
N PHE A 14 4.43 0.17 -10.72
CA PHE A 14 4.30 0.63 -12.09
C PHE A 14 5.31 -0.06 -12.99
N GLY A 15 6.56 -0.14 -12.55
CA GLY A 15 7.60 -0.81 -13.32
C GLY A 15 7.30 -2.30 -13.52
N CYS A 16 6.81 -2.95 -12.47
CA CYS A 16 6.45 -4.36 -12.54
C CYS A 16 5.34 -4.60 -13.57
N VAL A 17 4.27 -3.81 -13.49
CA VAL A 17 3.13 -3.97 -14.40
C VAL A 17 3.57 -3.70 -15.84
N ASN A 18 4.35 -2.64 -16.06
CA ASN A 18 4.82 -2.32 -17.39
C ASN A 18 5.66 -3.44 -17.99
N GLU A 19 6.56 -4.03 -17.21
CA GLU A 19 7.41 -5.10 -17.70
C GLU A 19 6.59 -6.35 -18.01
N LEU A 20 5.63 -6.68 -17.16
CA LEU A 20 4.77 -7.84 -17.42
C LEU A 20 3.99 -7.66 -18.71
N LYS A 21 3.43 -6.48 -18.93
CA LYS A 21 2.70 -6.20 -20.16
C LYS A 21 3.62 -6.27 -21.39
N ALA A 22 4.81 -5.69 -21.27
CA ALA A 22 5.75 -5.71 -22.38
C ALA A 22 6.20 -7.12 -22.73
N SER A 23 6.17 -8.03 -21.76
CA SER A 23 6.53 -9.42 -21.96
C SER A 23 5.36 -10.29 -22.41
N GLY A 24 4.20 -9.68 -22.67
CA GLY A 24 3.03 -10.42 -23.14
C GLY A 24 2.28 -11.16 -22.04
N ILE A 25 2.56 -10.84 -20.79
CA ILE A 25 1.88 -11.49 -19.66
C ILE A 25 0.63 -10.69 -19.33
N ARG A 26 -0.50 -11.38 -19.33
CA ARG A 26 -1.79 -10.73 -19.06
C ARG A 26 -2.07 -10.70 -17.58
N ILE A 27 -2.57 -9.56 -17.09
CA ILE A 27 -2.93 -9.36 -15.70
C ILE A 27 -4.44 -9.14 -15.65
N PRO A 28 -5.19 -9.94 -14.93
CA PRO A 28 -4.81 -11.02 -14.01
C PRO A 28 -4.80 -12.41 -14.63
N GLU A 29 -5.08 -12.57 -15.94
CA GLU A 29 -5.29 -13.88 -16.55
C GLU A 29 -4.10 -14.81 -16.36
N ASP A 30 -2.90 -14.29 -16.64
CA ASP A 30 -1.67 -15.11 -16.53
C ASP A 30 -1.00 -14.92 -15.18
N MET A 31 -1.10 -13.73 -14.60
CA MET A 31 -0.44 -13.41 -13.34
C MET A 31 -1.23 -12.36 -12.59
N ALA A 32 -1.51 -12.62 -11.32
CA ALA A 32 -2.16 -11.65 -10.45
C ALA A 32 -1.11 -10.75 -9.84
N VAL A 33 -1.47 -9.47 -9.63
CA VAL A 33 -0.56 -8.49 -9.03
C VAL A 33 -1.26 -7.83 -7.85
N ILE A 34 -0.60 -7.80 -6.71
CA ILE A 34 -1.06 -7.13 -5.52
C ILE A 34 0.07 -6.23 -5.05
N THR A 35 -0.26 -5.01 -4.66
CA THR A 35 0.72 -4.09 -4.12
C THR A 35 0.37 -3.74 -2.69
N CYS A 36 1.34 -3.20 -1.96
CA CYS A 36 1.09 -2.67 -0.63
C CYS A 36 0.84 -1.18 -0.73
N ASP A 37 -0.11 -0.71 0.07
CA ASP A 37 -0.54 0.69 0.14
C ASP A 37 -1.29 1.15 -1.10
N ASP A 38 -2.35 1.89 -0.86
CA ASP A 38 -3.22 2.37 -1.92
C ASP A 38 -2.83 3.80 -2.29
N PHE A 39 -2.37 3.96 -3.53
CA PHE A 39 -2.01 5.27 -4.06
C PHE A 39 -2.99 5.63 -5.17
N PRO A 40 -3.14 6.93 -5.47
CA PRO A 40 -4.06 7.34 -6.53
C PRO A 40 -3.85 6.63 -7.86
N PHE A 41 -2.58 6.36 -8.22
CA PHE A 41 -2.30 5.72 -9.49
C PHE A 41 -2.82 4.28 -9.54
N SER A 42 -3.05 3.63 -8.39
CA SER A 42 -3.58 2.28 -8.36
C SER A 42 -4.95 2.16 -9.02
N LYS A 43 -5.69 3.26 -9.06
CA LYS A 43 -7.01 3.31 -9.69
C LYS A 43 -6.96 3.78 -11.13
N ILE A 44 -5.85 4.38 -11.54
CA ILE A 44 -5.70 4.96 -12.87
C ILE A 44 -5.09 3.98 -13.84
N ILE A 45 -4.14 3.18 -13.37
CA ILE A 45 -3.43 2.23 -14.19
C ILE A 45 -4.39 1.12 -14.67
N GLU A 46 -4.08 0.55 -15.82
CA GLU A 46 -4.89 -0.53 -16.39
C GLU A 46 -4.07 -1.82 -16.37
N PRO A 47 -4.51 -2.88 -15.68
CA PRO A 47 -5.72 -2.98 -14.87
C PRO A 47 -5.55 -2.27 -13.53
N GLN A 48 -6.68 -1.87 -12.92
CA GLN A 48 -6.62 -1.26 -11.60
C GLN A 48 -6.04 -2.25 -10.60
N LEU A 49 -5.15 -1.76 -9.75
CA LEU A 49 -4.38 -2.64 -8.87
C LEU A 49 -5.11 -2.95 -7.57
N SER A 50 -5.13 -4.24 -7.24
CA SER A 50 -5.55 -4.70 -5.92
C SER A 50 -4.43 -4.36 -4.94
N VAL A 51 -4.79 -3.92 -3.74
CA VAL A 51 -3.82 -3.48 -2.76
C VAL A 51 -4.13 -4.04 -1.38
N VAL A 52 -3.07 -4.22 -0.59
CA VAL A 52 -3.19 -4.42 0.85
C VAL A 52 -2.90 -3.06 1.47
N ASN A 53 -3.91 -2.46 2.08
CA ASN A 53 -3.82 -1.08 2.53
C ASN A 53 -3.82 -0.97 4.05
N LEU A 54 -2.88 -0.19 4.57
CA LEU A 54 -2.87 0.25 5.95
C LEU A 54 -3.27 1.72 5.95
N ASP A 55 -4.14 2.09 6.89
CA ASP A 55 -4.54 3.50 7.00
C ASP A 55 -3.41 4.27 7.66
N MET A 56 -2.49 4.75 6.84
CA MET A 56 -1.30 5.44 7.33
C MET A 56 -1.63 6.77 8.00
N TYR A 57 -2.69 7.43 7.51
CA TYR A 57 -3.13 8.67 8.14
C TYR A 57 -3.59 8.40 9.58
N ASP A 58 -4.43 7.38 9.76
CA ASP A 58 -4.92 7.02 11.08
C ASP A 58 -3.77 6.61 12.00
N MET A 59 -2.81 5.85 11.47
CA MET A 59 -1.65 5.45 12.26
C MET A 59 -0.86 6.65 12.76
N GLY A 60 -0.66 7.64 11.88
CA GLY A 60 0.03 8.87 12.28
C GLY A 60 -0.74 9.65 13.32
N GLU A 61 -2.05 9.73 13.16
CA GLU A 61 -2.90 10.43 14.11
C GLU A 61 -2.84 9.77 15.49
N GLN A 62 -2.92 8.44 15.53
CA GLN A 62 -2.86 7.71 16.79
C GLN A 62 -1.48 7.88 17.46
N ALA A 63 -0.41 7.85 16.68
CA ALA A 63 0.93 8.04 17.21
C ALA A 63 1.07 9.43 17.82
N ALA A 64 0.55 10.45 17.15
CA ALA A 64 0.60 11.82 17.65
C ALA A 64 -0.17 11.96 18.97
N LYS A 65 -1.34 11.32 19.05
CA LYS A 65 -2.13 11.35 20.29
C LYS A 65 -1.38 10.73 21.46
N VAL A 66 -0.69 9.62 21.22
CA VAL A 66 0.11 8.97 22.25
C VAL A 66 1.23 9.88 22.72
N VAL A 67 1.95 10.51 21.80
CA VAL A 67 3.04 11.42 22.14
C VAL A 67 2.53 12.60 22.95
N LEU A 68 1.43 13.20 22.53
CA LEU A 68 0.86 14.34 23.26
C LEU A 68 0.44 13.96 24.68
N ARG A 69 -0.17 12.78 24.83
CA ARG A 69 -0.56 12.30 26.15
C ARG A 69 0.64 12.07 27.02
N ARG A 70 1.72 11.55 26.45
CA ARG A 70 2.97 11.29 27.17
C ARG A 70 3.62 12.59 27.63
N ILE A 71 3.53 13.65 26.83
CA ILE A 71 4.05 14.97 27.20
C ILE A 71 3.28 15.54 28.38
N ARG A 72 1.95 15.39 28.38
CA ARG A 72 1.10 15.92 29.45
C ARG A 72 1.16 15.08 30.71
N THR A 73 1.34 13.79 30.57
CA THR A 73 1.37 12.85 31.68
C THR A 73 2.56 11.92 31.48
N PRO A 74 3.75 12.30 31.95
CA PRO A 74 4.97 11.51 31.70
C PRO A 74 4.88 10.06 32.18
N GLN A 75 4.02 9.78 33.17
CA GLN A 75 3.86 8.41 33.68
C GLN A 75 2.94 7.56 32.83
N TYR A 76 2.34 8.13 31.79
CA TYR A 76 1.41 7.39 30.95
C TYR A 76 2.12 6.22 30.29
N LEU A 77 1.57 5.02 30.48
CA LEU A 77 2.13 3.82 29.87
C LEU A 77 1.56 3.67 28.48
N VAL A 78 2.46 3.62 27.50
CA VAL A 78 2.07 3.46 26.12
C VAL A 78 1.58 2.03 25.89
N GLN A 79 0.37 1.91 25.39
CA GLN A 79 -0.16 0.61 25.02
C GLN A 79 0.09 0.35 23.54
N SER A 80 0.39 -0.89 23.24
CA SER A 80 0.57 -1.31 21.87
C SER A 80 -0.73 -1.15 21.11
N GLN A 81 -0.66 -0.58 19.91
CA GLN A 81 -1.83 -0.41 19.06
C GLN A 81 -1.63 -1.21 17.79
N THR A 82 -2.69 -1.88 17.36
CA THR A 82 -2.64 -2.74 16.17
C THR A 82 -3.61 -2.21 15.14
N THR A 83 -3.12 -2.04 13.91
CA THR A 83 -3.96 -1.70 12.78
C THR A 83 -3.98 -2.87 11.83
N LEU A 84 -5.18 -3.35 11.48
CA LEU A 84 -5.31 -4.47 10.57
C LEU A 84 -5.28 -3.97 9.14
N PRO A 85 -4.51 -4.64 8.27
CA PRO A 85 -4.53 -4.29 6.85
C PRO A 85 -5.86 -4.67 6.21
N ILE A 86 -6.24 -3.92 5.19
CA ILE A 86 -7.46 -4.17 4.44
C ILE A 86 -7.09 -4.52 3.02
N LEU A 87 -7.63 -5.63 2.52
CA LEU A 87 -7.45 -6.00 1.12
C LEU A 87 -8.51 -5.29 0.29
N ILE A 88 -8.06 -4.48 -0.65
CA ILE A 88 -8.95 -3.84 -1.62
C ILE A 88 -8.78 -4.56 -2.94
N GLU A 89 -9.77 -5.34 -3.31
CA GLU A 89 -9.72 -6.17 -4.50
C GLU A 89 -10.15 -5.36 -5.71
N ARG A 90 -9.31 -5.38 -6.74
CA ARG A 90 -9.58 -4.68 -8.00
C ARG A 90 -9.32 -5.63 -9.17
N GLN A 91 -9.05 -5.06 -10.33
CA GLN A 91 -8.95 -5.85 -11.57
C GLN A 91 -7.69 -6.71 -11.66
N SER A 92 -6.63 -6.35 -10.94
CA SER A 92 -5.34 -7.03 -11.10
C SER A 92 -5.27 -8.40 -10.44
N THR A 93 -6.31 -8.81 -9.74
CA THR A 93 -6.40 -10.14 -9.16
C THR A 93 -7.67 -10.81 -9.64
N LYS A 94 -7.61 -12.15 -9.77
CA LYS A 94 -8.80 -12.91 -10.14
C LYS A 94 -9.68 -13.08 -8.92
N LYS A 95 -10.98 -12.99 -9.15
CA LYS A 95 -11.92 -13.36 -8.10
C LYS A 95 -11.85 -14.87 -7.91
N LEU A 96 -11.84 -15.27 -6.66
CA LEU A 96 -11.96 -16.68 -6.35
C LEU A 96 -13.40 -17.12 -6.59
N PRO A 97 -13.60 -18.34 -7.09
CA PRO A 97 -14.96 -18.84 -7.33
C PRO A 97 -15.73 -19.02 -6.03
#